data_e12e6ab48e04911c2832aaa3005b4c04
#
_entry.id   e12e6ab48e04911c2832aaa3005b4c04
#
_cell.length_a   1.000
_cell.length_b   1.000
_cell.length_c   1.000
_cell.angle_alpha   90.00
_cell.angle_beta   90.00
_cell.angle_gamma   90.00
#
_symmetry.space_group_name_H-M   'P 1'
#
loop_
_entity.id
_entity.type
_entity.pdbx_description
1 polymer ?
#
loop_
_entity_poly.entity_id
_entity_poly.type
_entity_poly.pdbx_seq_one_letter_code
_entity_poly.pdbx_strand_id
1 'polypeptide(L)'
;MRRSRRLRALLQFVEVLGARKESAKNRRILKCICMRYLVRARVKPGREKDLLNAIQSETLGEGSVAEGEYLRNMKDARMCGDDTARWVEVCYCPTPLQEERPYWEEYFDLTRVQDAHDRGKCRDNNGSEPWACGGCDCTARLEQKLANTGKPFLQFLREIAVRWKS
;
A
#
# COMPACT_ATOMS: atom_id res chain seq x y z
N MET A 1 -12.47 -24.72 59.29
CA MET A 1 -12.99 -24.22 58.00
C MET A 1 -12.43 -22.83 57.63
N ARG A 2 -11.11 -22.54 57.72
CA ARG A 2 -10.50 -21.22 57.36
C ARG A 2 -9.39 -21.28 56.32
N ARG A 3 -9.06 -22.46 55.73
CA ARG A 3 -7.98 -22.62 54.75
C ARG A 3 -8.42 -22.44 53.26
N SER A 4 -9.72 -22.53 52.96
CA SER A 4 -10.21 -22.53 51.57
C SER A 4 -10.30 -21.14 50.93
N ARG A 5 -10.40 -20.05 51.74
CA ARG A 5 -10.55 -18.69 51.17
C ARG A 5 -9.26 -18.03 50.66
N ARG A 6 -8.09 -18.43 51.22
CA ARG A 6 -6.78 -17.86 50.79
C ARG A 6 -6.28 -18.45 49.47
N LEU A 7 -6.60 -19.69 49.14
CA LEU A 7 -6.21 -20.30 47.86
C LEU A 7 -6.98 -19.71 46.66
N ARG A 8 -8.26 -19.33 46.82
CA ARG A 8 -9.03 -18.72 45.74
C ARG A 8 -8.55 -17.30 45.42
N ALA A 9 -8.11 -16.54 46.37
CA ALA A 9 -7.57 -15.19 46.16
C ALA A 9 -6.23 -15.19 45.39
N LEU A 10 -5.38 -16.20 45.61
CA LEU A 10 -4.11 -16.34 44.90
C LEU A 10 -4.29 -16.78 43.44
N LEU A 11 -5.27 -17.65 43.15
CA LEU A 11 -5.58 -18.04 41.76
C LEU A 11 -6.14 -16.90 40.93
N GLN A 12 -7.01 -16.05 41.51
CA GLN A 12 -7.51 -14.86 40.80
C GLN A 12 -6.43 -13.81 40.53
N PHE A 13 -5.39 -13.70 41.38
CA PHE A 13 -4.29 -12.76 41.18
C PHE A 13 -3.36 -13.20 40.05
N VAL A 14 -3.18 -14.52 39.85
CA VAL A 14 -2.36 -15.07 38.75
C VAL A 14 -3.05 -14.89 37.39
N GLU A 15 -4.38 -15.04 37.31
CA GLU A 15 -5.15 -14.82 36.07
C GLU A 15 -5.12 -13.36 35.64
N VAL A 16 -5.23 -12.39 36.56
CA VAL A 16 -5.19 -10.96 36.25
C VAL A 16 -3.79 -10.53 35.75
N LEU A 17 -2.72 -11.13 36.24
CA LEU A 17 -1.35 -10.86 35.80
C LEU A 17 -1.05 -11.53 34.44
N GLY A 18 -1.63 -12.67 34.14
CA GLY A 18 -1.55 -13.34 32.84
C GLY A 18 -2.24 -12.54 31.73
N ALA A 19 -3.47 -12.09 31.99
CA ALA A 19 -4.24 -11.29 31.04
C ALA A 19 -3.58 -9.93 30.72
N ARG A 20 -2.90 -9.30 31.70
CA ARG A 20 -2.16 -8.05 31.44
C ARG A 20 -0.92 -8.23 30.57
N LYS A 21 -0.24 -9.40 30.61
CA LYS A 21 0.92 -9.68 29.76
C LYS A 21 0.53 -10.01 28.32
N GLU A 22 -0.59 -10.66 28.08
CA GLU A 22 -1.10 -10.90 26.73
C GLU A 22 -1.58 -9.61 26.05
N SER A 23 -2.25 -8.72 26.78
CA SER A 23 -2.64 -7.41 26.27
C SER A 23 -1.46 -6.53 25.82
N ALA A 24 -0.31 -6.62 26.52
CA ALA A 24 0.89 -5.87 26.14
C ALA A 24 1.62 -6.47 24.90
N LYS A 25 1.55 -7.79 24.72
CA LYS A 25 2.12 -8.48 23.55
C LYS A 25 1.26 -8.25 22.31
N ASN A 26 -0.06 -8.23 22.43
CA ASN A 26 -0.99 -7.94 21.34
C ASN A 26 -0.97 -6.45 20.92
N ARG A 27 -0.65 -5.51 21.80
CA ARG A 27 -0.48 -4.10 21.42
C ARG A 27 0.74 -3.83 20.53
N ARG A 28 1.70 -4.76 20.44
CA ARG A 28 2.85 -4.63 19.52
C ARG A 28 2.54 -5.07 18.09
N ILE A 29 1.46 -5.80 17.85
CA ILE A 29 1.10 -6.36 16.53
C ILE A 29 0.25 -5.38 15.71
N LEU A 30 -0.38 -4.37 16.32
CA LEU A 30 -1.23 -3.38 15.66
C LEU A 30 -0.55 -2.02 15.40
N LYS A 31 0.73 -2.01 15.08
CA LYS A 31 1.27 -0.90 14.29
C LYS A 31 1.02 -1.22 12.81
N CYS A 32 -0.22 -1.18 12.39
CA CYS A 32 -0.54 -0.99 10.99
C CYS A 32 0.01 0.38 10.59
N ILE A 33 1.23 0.39 10.10
CA ILE A 33 1.93 1.60 9.67
C ILE A 33 1.36 1.87 8.28
N CYS A 34 0.44 2.81 8.19
CA CYS A 34 0.02 3.34 6.91
C CYS A 34 1.26 3.92 6.22
N MET A 35 1.73 3.23 5.20
CA MET A 35 2.93 3.57 4.46
C MET A 35 2.56 4.05 3.08
N ARG A 36 3.36 4.96 2.56
CA ARG A 36 3.33 5.37 1.16
C ARG A 36 4.59 4.88 0.50
N TYR A 37 4.43 4.21 -0.60
CA TYR A 37 5.55 3.63 -1.34
C TYR A 37 5.69 4.33 -2.69
N LEU A 38 6.92 4.65 -3.06
CA LEU A 38 7.26 4.92 -4.44
C LEU A 38 7.54 3.57 -5.11
N VAL A 39 6.61 3.16 -5.96
CA VAL A 39 6.75 1.95 -6.77
C VAL A 39 7.46 2.31 -8.08
N ARG A 40 8.40 1.45 -8.49
CA ARG A 40 9.04 1.47 -9.80
C ARG A 40 8.85 0.12 -10.44
N ALA A 41 8.36 0.11 -11.66
CA ALA A 41 8.03 -1.10 -12.36
C ALA A 41 8.26 -0.97 -13.87
N ARG A 42 8.50 -2.08 -14.53
CA ARG A 42 8.49 -2.18 -15.99
C ARG A 42 7.27 -2.96 -16.42
N VAL A 43 6.62 -2.51 -17.47
CA VAL A 43 5.57 -3.32 -18.09
C VAL A 43 6.21 -4.60 -18.61
N LYS A 44 5.61 -5.73 -18.32
CA LYS A 44 6.07 -7.02 -18.84
C LYS A 44 5.97 -7.05 -20.36
N PRO A 45 6.97 -7.53 -21.07
CA PRO A 45 6.93 -7.62 -22.53
C PRO A 45 5.70 -8.37 -23.02
N GLY A 46 4.95 -7.75 -23.92
CA GLY A 46 3.73 -8.32 -24.49
C GLY A 46 2.46 -8.10 -23.65
N ARG A 47 2.55 -7.49 -22.46
CA ARG A 47 1.39 -7.20 -21.61
C ARG A 47 0.87 -5.76 -21.76
N GLU A 48 1.51 -4.94 -22.58
CA GLU A 48 1.17 -3.52 -22.73
C GLU A 48 -0.26 -3.31 -23.22
N LYS A 49 -0.70 -4.12 -24.18
CA LYS A 49 -2.05 -4.06 -24.73
C LYS A 49 -3.09 -4.51 -23.72
N ASP A 50 -2.81 -5.59 -22.98
CA ASP A 50 -3.72 -6.13 -21.97
C ASP A 50 -3.86 -5.12 -20.81
N LEU A 51 -2.75 -4.52 -20.37
CA LEU A 51 -2.77 -3.47 -19.37
C LEU A 51 -3.60 -2.26 -19.84
N LEU A 52 -3.39 -1.80 -21.07
CA LEU A 52 -4.18 -0.69 -21.62
C LEU A 52 -5.66 -1.02 -21.66
N ASN A 53 -6.02 -2.25 -22.09
CA ASN A 53 -7.40 -2.71 -22.12
C ASN A 53 -8.00 -2.77 -20.70
N ALA A 54 -7.28 -3.33 -19.71
CA ALA A 54 -7.72 -3.40 -18.32
C ALA A 54 -7.98 -2.00 -17.72
N ILE A 55 -7.12 -1.03 -18.08
CA ILE A 55 -7.31 0.37 -17.64
C ILE A 55 -8.54 1.00 -18.33
N GLN A 56 -8.73 0.77 -19.63
CA GLN A 56 -9.83 1.35 -20.41
C GLN A 56 -11.20 0.74 -20.07
N SER A 57 -11.23 -0.55 -19.74
CA SER A 57 -12.44 -1.26 -19.29
C SER A 57 -12.68 -1.14 -17.78
N GLU A 58 -11.80 -0.41 -17.07
CA GLU A 58 -11.86 -0.21 -15.61
C GLU A 58 -11.82 -1.51 -14.79
N THR A 59 -11.20 -2.57 -15.34
CA THR A 59 -11.07 -3.88 -14.67
C THR A 59 -9.73 -4.07 -13.97
N LEU A 60 -8.81 -3.11 -14.06
CA LEU A 60 -7.52 -3.18 -13.40
C LEU A 60 -7.71 -3.23 -11.87
N GLY A 61 -7.26 -4.31 -11.24
CA GLY A 61 -7.40 -4.53 -9.80
C GLY A 61 -8.77 -5.05 -9.37
N GLU A 62 -9.61 -5.49 -10.29
CA GLU A 62 -10.93 -6.08 -10.00
C GLU A 62 -10.81 -7.22 -9.01
N GLY A 63 -11.66 -7.20 -7.96
CA GLY A 63 -11.63 -8.17 -6.87
C GLY A 63 -10.58 -7.91 -5.78
N SER A 64 -9.75 -6.88 -5.92
CA SER A 64 -8.87 -6.41 -4.84
C SER A 64 -9.63 -5.56 -3.82
N VAL A 65 -9.16 -5.54 -2.57
CA VAL A 65 -9.67 -4.63 -1.53
C VAL A 65 -9.41 -3.15 -1.87
N ALA A 66 -8.44 -2.88 -2.77
CA ALA A 66 -8.04 -1.55 -3.21
C ALA A 66 -8.46 -1.24 -4.65
N GLU A 67 -9.50 -1.89 -5.17
CA GLU A 67 -9.89 -1.91 -6.58
C GLU A 67 -9.82 -0.54 -7.29
N GLY A 68 -10.40 0.50 -6.75
CA GLY A 68 -10.39 1.84 -7.36
C GLY A 68 -9.02 2.54 -7.37
N GLU A 69 -8.11 2.16 -6.48
CA GLU A 69 -6.80 2.79 -6.35
C GLU A 69 -5.86 2.45 -7.51
N TYR A 70 -5.99 1.28 -8.13
CA TYR A 70 -5.15 0.89 -9.27
C TYR A 70 -5.33 1.84 -10.45
N LEU A 71 -6.57 2.18 -10.78
CA LEU A 71 -6.88 3.11 -11.87
C LEU A 71 -6.39 4.52 -11.55
N ARG A 72 -6.56 4.97 -10.30
CA ARG A 72 -6.05 6.24 -9.83
C ARG A 72 -4.52 6.28 -9.97
N ASN A 73 -3.84 5.26 -9.48
CA ASN A 73 -2.39 5.17 -9.55
C ASN A 73 -1.87 5.21 -10.99
N MET A 74 -2.54 4.57 -11.92
CA MET A 74 -2.15 4.60 -13.33
C MET A 74 -2.39 5.97 -14.00
N LYS A 75 -3.41 6.72 -13.58
CA LYS A 75 -3.64 8.11 -14.05
C LYS A 75 -2.50 9.03 -13.63
N ASP A 76 -1.98 8.86 -12.42
CA ASP A 76 -0.93 9.70 -11.84
C ASP A 76 0.48 9.16 -12.11
N ALA A 77 0.61 7.93 -12.60
CA ALA A 77 1.88 7.30 -12.92
C ALA A 77 2.68 8.05 -13.99
N ARG A 78 4.00 8.02 -13.85
CA ARG A 78 4.95 8.67 -14.74
C ARG A 78 5.91 7.65 -15.35
N MET A 79 6.12 7.75 -16.64
CA MET A 79 7.17 7.01 -17.35
C MET A 79 8.47 7.81 -17.33
N CYS A 80 9.51 7.23 -16.77
CA CYS A 80 10.83 7.86 -16.64
C CYS A 80 11.82 7.35 -17.70
N GLY A 81 12.94 8.06 -17.88
CA GLY A 81 13.92 7.77 -18.92
C GLY A 81 14.70 6.45 -18.77
N ASP A 82 14.48 5.72 -17.68
CA ASP A 82 15.02 4.38 -17.42
C ASP A 82 14.02 3.26 -17.76
N ASP A 83 13.01 3.58 -18.59
CA ASP A 83 11.91 2.69 -18.99
C ASP A 83 11.12 2.11 -17.80
N THR A 84 11.07 2.85 -16.70
CA THR A 84 10.26 2.49 -15.54
C THR A 84 9.04 3.39 -15.41
N ALA A 85 7.89 2.77 -15.23
CA ALA A 85 6.70 3.44 -14.69
C ALA A 85 6.91 3.66 -13.18
N ARG A 86 6.46 4.81 -12.69
CA ARG A 86 6.55 5.16 -11.26
C ARG A 86 5.23 5.74 -10.78
N TRP A 87 4.79 5.32 -9.61
CA TRP A 87 3.60 5.86 -8.95
C TRP A 87 3.73 5.82 -7.43
N VAL A 88 2.85 6.54 -6.75
CA VAL A 88 2.74 6.52 -5.30
C VAL A 88 1.64 5.53 -4.93
N GLU A 89 2.01 4.49 -4.17
CA GLU A 89 1.08 3.50 -3.65
C GLU A 89 0.81 3.77 -2.17
N VAL A 90 -0.44 3.65 -1.75
CA VAL A 90 -0.83 3.68 -0.33
C VAL A 90 -1.23 2.28 0.08
N CYS A 91 -0.46 1.68 0.99
CA CYS A 91 -0.70 0.32 1.46
C CYS A 91 -0.75 0.28 2.98
N TYR A 92 -1.72 -0.45 3.51
CA TYR A 92 -1.92 -0.67 4.95
C TYR A 92 -1.45 -2.05 5.40
N CYS A 93 -0.87 -2.82 4.49
CA CYS A 93 -0.40 -4.17 4.76
C CYS A 93 0.82 -4.20 5.70
N PRO A 94 0.99 -5.25 6.51
CA PRO A 94 2.19 -5.41 7.35
C PRO A 94 3.46 -5.61 6.52
N THR A 95 3.35 -6.18 5.31
CA THR A 95 4.41 -6.28 4.31
C THR A 95 4.06 -5.36 3.13
N PRO A 96 5.02 -4.58 2.59
CA PRO A 96 4.75 -3.66 1.49
C PRO A 96 4.05 -4.31 0.30
N LEU A 97 2.90 -3.77 -0.07
CA LEU A 97 2.08 -4.21 -1.21
C LEU A 97 1.66 -5.70 -1.15
N GLN A 98 1.52 -6.27 0.03
CA GLN A 98 1.22 -7.71 0.17
C GLN A 98 -0.05 -8.11 -0.56
N GLU A 99 -1.10 -7.31 -0.50
CA GLU A 99 -2.39 -7.58 -1.14
C GLU A 99 -2.43 -7.08 -2.59
N GLU A 100 -1.75 -5.98 -2.87
CA GLU A 100 -1.75 -5.35 -4.19
C GLU A 100 -0.77 -6.01 -5.18
N ARG A 101 0.29 -6.63 -4.67
CA ARG A 101 1.36 -7.21 -5.49
C ARG A 101 0.88 -8.20 -6.55
N PRO A 102 -0.01 -9.18 -6.30
CA PRO A 102 -0.47 -10.12 -7.32
C PRO A 102 -1.13 -9.43 -8.52
N TYR A 103 -1.89 -8.36 -8.27
CA TYR A 103 -2.57 -7.60 -9.31
C TYR A 103 -1.60 -6.76 -10.13
N TRP A 104 -0.61 -6.13 -9.50
CA TRP A 104 0.44 -5.40 -10.19
C TRP A 104 1.35 -6.33 -11.00
N GLU A 105 1.73 -7.47 -10.43
CA GLU A 105 2.61 -8.44 -11.07
C GLU A 105 1.95 -9.21 -12.22
N GLU A 106 0.66 -9.06 -12.45
CA GLU A 106 0.04 -9.52 -13.67
C GLU A 106 0.58 -8.78 -14.91
N TYR A 107 0.82 -7.49 -14.77
CA TYR A 107 1.21 -6.60 -15.89
C TYR A 107 2.62 -6.05 -15.78
N PHE A 108 3.20 -6.04 -14.59
CA PHE A 108 4.47 -5.39 -14.32
C PHE A 108 5.49 -6.31 -13.68
N ASP A 109 6.76 -6.04 -13.96
CA ASP A 109 7.87 -6.45 -13.11
C ASP A 109 8.16 -5.32 -12.11
N LEU A 110 7.86 -5.53 -10.84
CA LEU A 110 8.13 -4.57 -9.78
C LEU A 110 9.63 -4.52 -9.49
N THR A 111 10.31 -3.51 -10.01
CA THR A 111 11.78 -3.40 -9.88
C THR A 111 12.19 -2.84 -8.52
N ARG A 112 11.35 -1.98 -7.92
CA ARG A 112 11.60 -1.41 -6.60
C ARG A 112 10.32 -0.93 -5.94
N VAL A 113 10.16 -1.26 -4.65
CA VAL A 113 9.15 -0.69 -3.75
C VAL A 113 9.91 0.00 -2.63
N GLN A 114 9.82 1.32 -2.54
CA GLN A 114 10.60 2.13 -1.62
C GLN A 114 9.67 2.96 -0.75
N ASP A 115 9.93 2.98 0.56
CA ASP A 115 9.24 3.88 1.47
C ASP A 115 9.39 5.33 1.00
N ALA A 116 8.25 5.98 0.76
CA ALA A 116 8.21 7.38 0.37
C ALA A 116 7.77 8.27 1.52
N HIS A 117 6.95 7.74 2.44
CA HIS A 117 6.48 8.47 3.60
C HIS A 117 5.98 7.52 4.68
N ASP A 118 6.61 7.54 5.84
CA ASP A 118 6.21 6.76 7.01
C ASP A 118 5.27 7.59 7.88
N ARG A 119 4.08 7.05 8.17
CA ARG A 119 3.10 7.69 9.05
C ARG A 119 3.69 8.04 10.42
N GLY A 120 4.53 7.18 10.99
CA GLY A 120 5.17 7.41 12.28
C GLY A 120 6.09 8.64 12.29
N LYS A 121 6.52 9.10 11.12
CA LYS A 121 7.35 10.28 10.89
C LYS A 121 6.57 11.44 10.26
N CYS A 122 5.27 11.29 10.06
CA CYS A 122 4.43 12.32 9.48
C CYS A 122 4.26 13.48 10.45
N ARG A 123 4.53 14.73 9.99
CA ARG A 123 4.31 15.94 10.79
C ARG A 123 2.84 16.13 11.21
N ASP A 124 1.92 15.59 10.41
CA ASP A 124 0.48 15.69 10.61
C ASP A 124 -0.08 14.49 11.41
N ASN A 125 0.80 13.62 11.95
CA ASN A 125 0.41 12.49 12.76
C ASN A 125 -0.12 12.96 14.12
N ASN A 126 -1.40 12.76 14.34
CA ASN A 126 -2.08 13.13 15.58
C ASN A 126 -2.25 11.95 16.56
N GLY A 127 -1.60 10.81 16.31
CA GLY A 127 -1.68 9.60 17.13
C GLY A 127 -3.00 8.82 17.01
N SER A 128 -3.90 9.23 16.10
CA SER A 128 -5.18 8.57 15.87
C SER A 128 -5.04 7.30 15.02
N GLU A 129 -6.17 6.73 14.63
CA GLU A 129 -6.26 5.48 13.88
C GLU A 129 -5.54 5.51 12.52
N PRO A 130 -5.06 4.36 12.00
CA PRO A 130 -4.33 4.29 10.72
C PRO A 130 -5.03 4.98 9.54
N TRP A 131 -6.35 4.79 9.41
CA TRP A 131 -7.16 5.39 8.33
C TRP A 131 -7.28 6.91 8.42
N ALA A 132 -7.03 7.52 9.57
CA ALA A 132 -7.00 8.99 9.69
C ALA A 132 -5.93 9.63 8.81
N CYS A 133 -4.90 8.85 8.40
CA CYS A 133 -3.90 9.29 7.44
C CYS A 133 -4.49 9.52 6.03
N GLY A 134 -5.65 8.96 5.70
CA GLY A 134 -6.37 9.21 4.44
C GLY A 134 -6.83 10.67 4.29
N GLY A 135 -7.02 11.38 5.39
CA GLY A 135 -7.42 12.80 5.38
C GLY A 135 -6.28 13.80 5.24
N CYS A 136 -5.00 13.37 5.28
CA CYS A 136 -3.86 14.26 5.11
C CYS A 136 -3.47 14.44 3.62
N ASP A 137 -2.74 15.51 3.31
CA ASP A 137 -2.28 15.83 1.96
C ASP A 137 -0.96 15.15 1.55
N CYS A 138 -0.45 14.22 2.35
CA CYS A 138 0.86 13.59 2.14
C CYS A 138 0.96 12.85 0.81
N THR A 139 -0.09 12.12 0.41
CA THR A 139 -0.13 11.43 -0.89
C THR A 139 -0.09 12.45 -2.03
N ALA A 140 -0.97 13.46 -2.01
CA ALA A 140 -1.03 14.50 -3.03
C ALA A 140 0.32 15.25 -3.17
N ARG A 141 1.01 15.53 -2.07
CA ARG A 141 2.34 16.15 -2.11
C ARG A 141 3.39 15.26 -2.79
N LEU A 142 3.34 13.96 -2.56
CA LEU A 142 4.25 13.01 -3.22
C LEU A 142 3.94 12.87 -4.70
N GLU A 143 2.66 12.77 -5.06
CA GLU A 143 2.18 12.72 -6.44
C GLU A 143 2.54 13.99 -7.21
N GLN A 144 2.39 15.16 -6.60
CA GLN A 144 2.81 16.42 -7.20
C GLN A 144 4.32 16.48 -7.48
N LYS A 145 5.16 15.95 -6.57
CA LYS A 145 6.61 15.83 -6.84
C LYS A 145 6.87 14.87 -7.99
N LEU A 146 6.16 13.75 -8.04
CA LEU A 146 6.30 12.77 -9.11
C LEU A 146 5.82 13.32 -10.45
N ALA A 147 4.76 14.11 -10.47
CA ALA A 147 4.19 14.72 -11.68
C ALA A 147 5.20 15.59 -12.45
N ASN A 148 6.21 16.14 -11.77
CA ASN A 148 7.29 16.91 -12.39
C ASN A 148 8.40 16.03 -13.01
N THR A 149 8.23 14.71 -13.03
CA THR A 149 9.22 13.77 -13.58
C THR A 149 8.65 13.04 -14.80
N GLY A 150 9.50 12.77 -15.79
CA GLY A 150 9.12 11.97 -16.96
C GLY A 150 7.87 12.46 -17.69
N LYS A 151 7.20 11.57 -18.40
CA LYS A 151 5.93 11.83 -19.10
C LYS A 151 4.77 11.02 -18.49
N PRO A 152 3.50 11.41 -18.70
CA PRO A 152 2.36 10.62 -18.26
C PRO A 152 2.44 9.18 -18.75
N PHE A 153 2.31 8.21 -17.85
CA PHE A 153 2.42 6.79 -18.21
C PHE A 153 1.34 6.34 -19.18
N LEU A 154 0.09 6.81 -19.01
CA LEU A 154 -1.00 6.49 -19.94
C LEU A 154 -0.76 7.03 -21.36
N GLN A 155 -0.11 8.17 -21.50
CA GLN A 155 0.28 8.68 -22.81
C GLN A 155 1.30 7.74 -23.46
N PHE A 156 2.34 7.36 -22.73
CA PHE A 156 3.33 6.39 -23.21
C PHE A 156 2.67 5.07 -23.64
N LEU A 157 1.78 4.53 -22.80
CA LEU A 157 1.13 3.25 -23.07
C LEU A 157 0.28 3.30 -24.36
N ARG A 158 -0.42 4.42 -24.62
CA ARG A 158 -1.17 4.64 -25.86
C ARG A 158 -0.26 4.78 -27.08
N GLU A 159 0.87 5.48 -26.96
CA GLU A 159 1.84 5.66 -28.04
C GLU A 159 2.43 4.31 -28.50
N ILE A 160 2.77 3.43 -27.56
CA ILE A 160 3.28 2.09 -27.92
C ILE A 160 2.17 1.21 -28.49
N ALA A 161 0.94 1.28 -27.97
CA ALA A 161 -0.19 0.50 -28.49
C ALA A 161 -0.53 0.82 -29.96
N VAL A 162 -0.30 2.05 -30.40
CA VAL A 162 -0.48 2.44 -31.82
C VAL A 162 0.57 1.80 -32.72
N ARG A 163 1.83 1.67 -32.26
CA ARG A 163 2.91 1.06 -33.04
C ARG A 163 2.70 -0.44 -33.34
N TRP A 164 1.85 -1.12 -32.55
CA TRP A 164 1.55 -2.55 -32.76
C TRP A 164 0.44 -2.80 -33.76
N LYS A 165 -0.19 -1.73 -34.31
CA LYS A 165 -1.23 -1.81 -35.36
C LYS A 165 -0.68 -1.63 -36.77
N SER A 166 0.59 -1.26 -36.89
CA SER A 166 1.32 -1.07 -38.16
C SER A 166 2.29 -2.23 -38.41
#